data_4149cd343f1efd1942e2c79dc675643f
#
_entry.id   4149cd343f1efd1942e2c79dc675643f
#
_cell.length_a   1.000
_cell.length_b   1.000
_cell.length_c   1.000
_cell.angle_alpha   90.00
_cell.angle_beta   90.00
_cell.angle_gamma   90.00
#
_symmetry.space_group_name_H-M   'P 1'
#
loop_
_entity.id
_entity.type
_entity.pdbx_description
1 polymer ?
#
loop_
_entity_poly.entity_id
_entity_poly.type
_entity_poly.pdbx_seq_one_letter_code
_entity_poly.pdbx_strand_id
1 'polypeptide(L)'
;MATLIPLGDVSRRTRRFAMVTLLIVVTNVYVFLRELVEGNAFVRRWAVIPAHIEHGRNLITLVSGTFLHAGWLHIAGNMVFLWAFGPAIEDAMGRMRYLIFYLMGGVVAMLAQVAGSPNSHVPCLGASGAIATVMGAFIVMFPRDRIRSLVWILIFIRVTYIPAALLIGVWFLIQLLNVGMVATVQSGGVAYLAHVGGFLFGVVTARLWTPKAAFSY
;
A
#
# COMPACT_ATOMS: atom_id res chain seq x y z
N MET A 1 -17.14 -17.74 -2.44
CA MET A 1 -15.94 -16.90 -2.29
C MET A 1 -16.19 -16.00 -1.09
N ALA A 2 -15.22 -15.87 -0.18
CA ALA A 2 -15.36 -14.95 0.95
C ALA A 2 -14.55 -13.68 0.64
N THR A 3 -15.17 -12.52 0.79
CA THR A 3 -14.51 -11.22 0.56
C THR A 3 -14.53 -10.42 1.85
N LEU A 4 -13.39 -9.83 2.22
CA LEU A 4 -13.24 -8.97 3.38
C LEU A 4 -12.78 -7.59 2.92
N ILE A 5 -13.56 -6.56 3.25
CA ILE A 5 -13.32 -5.17 2.85
C ILE A 5 -13.17 -4.34 4.12
N PRO A 6 -11.97 -3.79 4.42
CA PRO A 6 -11.79 -2.87 5.55
C PRO A 6 -12.45 -1.53 5.23
N LEU A 7 -13.26 -1.03 6.15
CA LEU A 7 -14.02 0.22 6.00
C LEU A 7 -13.41 1.38 6.79
N GLY A 8 -12.56 1.09 7.77
CA GLY A 8 -11.88 2.10 8.57
C GLY A 8 -11.69 1.70 10.02
N ASP A 9 -10.79 2.40 10.70
CA ASP A 9 -10.59 2.27 12.14
C ASP A 9 -11.78 2.89 12.90
N VAL A 10 -12.28 2.17 13.90
CA VAL A 10 -13.38 2.63 14.75
C VAL A 10 -12.93 2.88 16.19
N SER A 11 -11.72 2.49 16.53
CA SER A 11 -11.17 2.64 17.87
C SER A 11 -10.71 4.06 18.14
N ARG A 12 -10.44 4.82 17.07
CA ARG A 12 -9.92 6.18 17.14
C ARG A 12 -10.78 7.16 16.36
N ARG A 13 -11.02 8.30 16.98
CA ARG A 13 -11.55 9.46 16.29
C ARG A 13 -10.36 10.33 15.87
N THR A 14 -10.10 10.44 14.57
CA THR A 14 -9.05 11.33 14.06
C THR A 14 -9.33 12.76 14.50
N ARG A 15 -8.30 13.46 14.97
CA ARG A 15 -8.40 14.85 15.46
C ARG A 15 -8.55 15.84 14.30
N ARG A 16 -8.01 15.47 13.14
CA ARG A 16 -7.97 16.30 11.93
C ARG A 16 -8.50 15.54 10.73
N PHE A 17 -9.05 16.28 9.79
CA PHE A 17 -9.41 15.72 8.49
C PHE A 17 -8.16 15.23 7.76
N ALA A 18 -8.22 14.00 7.22
CA ALA A 18 -7.11 13.32 6.55
C ALA A 18 -6.90 13.86 5.12
N MET A 19 -6.38 15.09 5.05
CA MET A 19 -6.21 15.82 3.79
C MET A 19 -5.20 15.16 2.86
N VAL A 20 -4.07 14.69 3.38
CA VAL A 20 -3.01 14.07 2.56
C VAL A 20 -3.48 12.73 2.04
N THR A 21 -4.14 11.92 2.87
CA THR A 21 -4.75 10.66 2.43
C THR A 21 -5.74 10.92 1.28
N LEU A 22 -6.60 11.94 1.41
CA LEU A 22 -7.54 12.31 0.34
C LEU A 22 -6.80 12.78 -0.92
N LEU A 23 -5.77 13.60 -0.79
CA LEU A 23 -4.97 14.06 -1.94
C LEU A 23 -4.29 12.90 -2.66
N ILE A 24 -3.75 11.92 -1.93
CA ILE A 24 -3.17 10.71 -2.51
C ILE A 24 -4.25 9.91 -3.26
N VAL A 25 -5.44 9.73 -2.67
CA VAL A 25 -6.56 9.06 -3.35
C VAL A 25 -6.93 9.78 -4.65
N VAL A 26 -7.11 11.10 -4.61
CA VAL A 26 -7.46 11.91 -5.79
C VAL A 26 -6.38 11.82 -6.87
N THR A 27 -5.09 11.87 -6.48
CA THR A 27 -3.96 11.73 -7.40
C THR A 27 -3.97 10.36 -8.09
N ASN A 28 -4.18 9.27 -7.33
CA ASN A 28 -4.27 7.92 -7.89
C ASN A 28 -5.44 7.79 -8.89
N VAL A 29 -6.61 8.32 -8.55
CA VAL A 29 -7.78 8.32 -9.45
C VAL A 29 -7.47 9.14 -10.71
N TYR A 30 -6.88 10.33 -10.58
CA TYR A 30 -6.51 11.15 -11.73
C TYR A 30 -5.52 10.44 -12.64
N VAL A 31 -4.45 9.85 -12.09
CA VAL A 31 -3.44 9.12 -12.87
C VAL A 31 -4.10 7.92 -13.57
N PHE A 32 -4.96 7.18 -12.88
CA PHE A 32 -5.67 6.05 -13.48
C PHE A 32 -6.58 6.46 -14.66
N LEU A 33 -7.28 7.59 -14.55
CA LEU A 33 -8.04 8.13 -15.68
C LEU A 33 -7.14 8.49 -16.86
N ARG A 34 -5.92 9.01 -16.61
CA ARG A 34 -4.93 9.24 -17.66
C ARG A 34 -4.46 7.93 -18.31
N GLU A 35 -4.25 6.86 -17.52
CA GLU A 35 -3.92 5.53 -18.04
C GLU A 35 -4.99 4.99 -18.98
N LEU A 36 -6.27 5.18 -18.65
CA LEU A 36 -7.38 4.75 -19.51
C LEU A 36 -7.42 5.49 -20.84
N VAL A 37 -7.04 6.76 -20.86
CA VAL A 37 -7.03 7.59 -22.08
C VAL A 37 -5.78 7.34 -22.92
N GLU A 38 -4.59 7.27 -22.30
CA GLU A 38 -3.31 7.20 -23.02
C GLU A 38 -2.85 5.74 -23.24
N GLY A 39 -3.43 4.79 -22.53
CA GLY A 39 -3.20 3.36 -22.72
C GLY A 39 -1.81 2.87 -22.31
N ASN A 40 -1.38 1.76 -22.90
CA ASN A 40 -0.16 1.06 -22.54
C ASN A 40 1.12 1.91 -22.70
N ALA A 41 1.13 2.91 -23.58
CA ALA A 41 2.30 3.79 -23.76
C ALA A 41 2.56 4.62 -22.50
N PHE A 42 1.50 5.13 -21.87
CA PHE A 42 1.59 5.85 -20.59
C PHE A 42 2.12 4.95 -19.49
N VAL A 43 1.53 3.76 -19.35
CA VAL A 43 1.97 2.78 -18.33
C VAL A 43 3.45 2.43 -18.50
N ARG A 44 3.93 2.10 -19.70
CA ARG A 44 5.33 1.79 -19.97
C ARG A 44 6.29 2.95 -19.68
N ARG A 45 5.84 4.19 -19.85
CA ARG A 45 6.62 5.38 -19.57
C ARG A 45 6.81 5.63 -18.07
N TRP A 46 5.78 5.37 -17.26
CA TRP A 46 5.73 5.80 -15.86
C TRP A 46 5.81 4.65 -14.84
N ALA A 47 5.67 3.38 -15.27
CA ALA A 47 5.84 2.21 -14.42
C ALA A 47 7.32 1.90 -14.17
N VAL A 48 7.60 1.25 -13.05
CA VAL A 48 8.92 0.72 -12.73
C VAL A 48 9.20 -0.49 -13.61
N ILE A 49 10.27 -0.44 -14.39
CA ILE A 49 10.81 -1.60 -15.10
C ILE A 49 12.12 -1.97 -14.40
N PRO A 50 12.16 -3.12 -13.68
CA PRO A 50 13.32 -3.49 -12.86
C PRO A 50 14.65 -3.40 -13.61
N ALA A 51 14.74 -3.95 -14.81
CA ALA A 51 15.95 -3.89 -15.65
C ALA A 51 16.42 -2.45 -15.94
N HIS A 52 15.52 -1.46 -16.02
CA HIS A 52 15.91 -0.06 -16.20
C HIS A 52 16.49 0.53 -14.90
N ILE A 53 15.86 0.22 -13.76
CA ILE A 53 16.30 0.74 -12.45
C ILE A 53 17.68 0.21 -12.10
N GLU A 54 17.94 -1.07 -12.34
CA GLU A 54 19.25 -1.70 -12.08
C GLU A 54 20.39 -0.99 -12.83
N HIS A 55 20.11 -0.51 -14.04
CA HIS A 55 21.08 0.26 -14.85
C HIS A 55 21.04 1.77 -14.55
N GLY A 56 20.41 2.21 -13.47
CA GLY A 56 20.31 3.61 -13.08
C GLY A 56 19.42 4.47 -14.01
N ARG A 57 18.54 3.84 -14.82
CA ARG A 57 17.67 4.53 -15.77
C ARG A 57 16.28 4.73 -15.20
N ASN A 58 15.65 5.85 -15.57
CA ASN A 58 14.24 6.15 -15.24
C ASN A 58 13.91 6.11 -13.73
N LEU A 59 14.83 6.52 -12.87
CA LEU A 59 14.65 6.46 -11.40
C LEU A 59 13.40 7.17 -10.91
N ILE A 60 12.89 8.16 -11.63
CA ILE A 60 11.62 8.84 -11.31
C ILE A 60 10.44 7.88 -11.25
N THR A 61 10.52 6.74 -11.96
CA THR A 61 9.45 5.73 -11.97
C THR A 61 9.30 5.03 -10.62
N LEU A 62 10.31 5.04 -9.76
CA LEU A 62 10.19 4.56 -8.37
C LEU A 62 9.10 5.32 -7.59
N VAL A 63 8.86 6.59 -7.95
CA VAL A 63 7.79 7.40 -7.36
C VAL A 63 6.53 7.31 -8.21
N SER A 64 6.60 7.56 -9.53
CA SER A 64 5.42 7.58 -10.38
C SER A 64 4.70 6.23 -10.46
N GLY A 65 5.44 5.13 -10.45
CA GLY A 65 4.89 3.78 -10.46
C GLY A 65 3.96 3.49 -9.28
N THR A 66 4.13 4.19 -8.14
CA THR A 66 3.24 4.08 -6.97
C THR A 66 1.83 4.63 -7.22
N PHE A 67 1.62 5.38 -8.28
CA PHE A 67 0.32 5.99 -8.61
C PHE A 67 -0.39 5.30 -9.77
N LEU A 68 0.25 4.35 -10.45
CA LEU A 68 -0.30 3.59 -11.56
C LEU A 68 -1.09 2.36 -11.09
N HIS A 69 -2.07 1.91 -11.91
CA HIS A 69 -2.90 0.76 -11.56
C HIS A 69 -3.25 -0.10 -12.78
N ALA A 70 -3.16 -1.42 -12.62
CA ALA A 70 -3.42 -2.39 -13.71
C ALA A 70 -4.91 -2.56 -14.08
N GLY A 71 -5.83 -1.90 -13.37
CA GLY A 71 -7.27 -1.98 -13.66
C GLY A 71 -8.15 -1.58 -12.47
N TRP A 72 -9.46 -1.59 -12.70
CA TRP A 72 -10.46 -1.08 -11.76
C TRP A 72 -10.45 -1.74 -10.37
N LEU A 73 -10.33 -3.05 -10.30
CA LEU A 73 -10.28 -3.76 -9.01
C LEU A 73 -8.99 -3.47 -8.26
N HIS A 74 -7.88 -3.24 -8.98
CA HIS A 74 -6.60 -2.90 -8.38
C HIS A 74 -6.64 -1.53 -7.72
N ILE A 75 -7.12 -0.49 -8.44
CA ILE A 75 -7.24 0.84 -7.84
C ILE A 75 -8.28 0.85 -6.72
N ALA A 76 -9.44 0.24 -6.91
CA ALA A 76 -10.50 0.19 -5.88
C ALA A 76 -9.98 -0.46 -4.59
N GLY A 77 -9.30 -1.61 -4.69
CA GLY A 77 -8.69 -2.27 -3.54
C GLY A 77 -7.67 -1.38 -2.84
N ASN A 78 -6.75 -0.76 -3.58
CA ASN A 78 -5.75 0.14 -3.02
C ASN A 78 -6.39 1.33 -2.30
N MET A 79 -7.38 1.99 -2.89
CA MET A 79 -8.03 3.15 -2.28
C MET A 79 -8.81 2.78 -1.02
N VAL A 80 -9.46 1.61 -0.99
CA VAL A 80 -10.14 1.09 0.20
C VAL A 80 -9.14 0.87 1.35
N PHE A 81 -8.01 0.21 1.09
CA PHE A 81 -7.00 -0.02 2.13
C PHE A 81 -6.34 1.29 2.57
N LEU A 82 -6.01 2.18 1.64
CA LEU A 82 -5.45 3.49 1.97
C LEU A 82 -6.41 4.29 2.86
N TRP A 83 -7.71 4.29 2.54
CA TRP A 83 -8.73 4.98 3.32
C TRP A 83 -8.96 4.34 4.70
N ALA A 84 -8.83 3.01 4.79
CA ALA A 84 -9.02 2.31 6.06
C ALA A 84 -7.91 2.58 7.08
N PHE A 85 -6.65 2.75 6.64
CA PHE A 85 -5.48 2.85 7.52
C PHE A 85 -4.80 4.21 7.49
N GLY A 86 -4.83 4.91 6.35
CA GLY A 86 -4.13 6.18 6.13
C GLY A 86 -4.51 7.30 7.11
N PRO A 87 -5.80 7.57 7.35
CA PRO A 87 -6.23 8.66 8.22
C PRO A 87 -5.66 8.60 9.64
N ALA A 88 -5.59 7.41 10.23
CA ALA A 88 -5.04 7.23 11.58
C ALA A 88 -3.52 7.51 11.62
N ILE A 89 -2.78 7.08 10.61
CA ILE A 89 -1.34 7.32 10.50
C ILE A 89 -1.04 8.79 10.16
N GLU A 90 -1.83 9.40 9.27
CA GLU A 90 -1.73 10.83 8.99
C GLU A 90 -1.95 11.69 10.25
N ASP A 91 -2.98 11.35 11.04
CA ASP A 91 -3.28 12.09 12.29
C ASP A 91 -2.14 11.93 13.32
N ALA A 92 -1.54 10.74 13.41
CA ALA A 92 -0.47 10.44 14.36
C ALA A 92 0.88 11.06 13.96
N MET A 93 1.25 10.99 12.69
CA MET A 93 2.54 11.52 12.20
C MET A 93 2.47 13.01 11.89
N GLY A 94 1.29 13.52 11.54
CA GLY A 94 1.08 14.83 10.93
C GLY A 94 1.30 14.80 9.42
N ARG A 95 0.64 15.73 8.71
CA ARG A 95 0.48 15.73 7.25
C ARG A 95 1.78 15.57 6.47
N MET A 96 2.80 16.42 6.76
CA MET A 96 4.04 16.45 5.99
C MET A 96 4.86 15.17 6.20
N ARG A 97 4.98 14.72 7.46
CA ARG A 97 5.71 13.48 7.78
C ARG A 97 5.04 12.27 7.16
N TYR A 98 3.72 12.22 7.20
CA TYR A 98 2.94 11.15 6.57
C TYR A 98 3.14 11.11 5.05
N LEU A 99 3.11 12.26 4.36
CA LEU A 99 3.36 12.32 2.91
C LEU A 99 4.76 11.78 2.56
N ILE A 100 5.79 12.26 3.27
CA ILE A 100 7.16 11.80 3.03
C ILE A 100 7.29 10.30 3.35
N PHE A 101 6.71 9.85 4.45
CA PHE A 101 6.69 8.43 4.85
C PHE A 101 6.03 7.54 3.79
N TYR A 102 4.88 7.94 3.26
CA TYR A 102 4.17 7.24 2.20
C TYR A 102 5.01 7.12 0.93
N LEU A 103 5.59 8.22 0.47
CA LEU A 103 6.42 8.26 -0.74
C LEU A 103 7.72 7.44 -0.57
N MET A 104 8.41 7.60 0.54
CA MET A 104 9.62 6.82 0.84
C MET A 104 9.31 5.33 0.94
N GLY A 105 8.21 4.97 1.60
CA GLY A 105 7.75 3.60 1.68
C GLY A 105 7.45 2.99 0.31
N GLY A 106 6.83 3.76 -0.59
CA GLY A 106 6.61 3.36 -1.98
C GLY A 106 7.91 3.12 -2.73
N VAL A 107 8.89 4.01 -2.60
CA VAL A 107 10.22 3.84 -3.21
C VAL A 107 10.92 2.59 -2.68
N VAL A 108 10.95 2.39 -1.35
CA VAL A 108 11.56 1.20 -0.73
C VAL A 108 10.87 -0.08 -1.20
N ALA A 109 9.54 -0.06 -1.28
CA ALA A 109 8.77 -1.18 -1.80
C ALA A 109 9.14 -1.53 -3.25
N MET A 110 9.21 -0.54 -4.13
CA MET A 110 9.62 -0.75 -5.51
C MET A 110 11.07 -1.26 -5.62
N LEU A 111 11.99 -0.74 -4.81
CA LEU A 111 13.37 -1.22 -4.76
C LEU A 111 13.45 -2.68 -4.26
N ALA A 112 12.62 -3.08 -3.29
CA ALA A 112 12.55 -4.48 -2.84
C ALA A 112 12.09 -5.41 -3.98
N GLN A 113 11.14 -4.98 -4.82
CA GLN A 113 10.72 -5.74 -5.99
C GLN A 113 11.81 -5.81 -7.06
N VAL A 114 12.50 -4.69 -7.33
CA VAL A 114 13.64 -4.66 -8.26
C VAL A 114 14.73 -5.62 -7.81
N ALA A 115 15.10 -5.60 -6.52
CA ALA A 115 16.12 -6.49 -5.96
C ALA A 115 15.77 -7.99 -6.10
N GLY A 116 14.46 -8.33 -6.04
CA GLY A 116 14.00 -9.70 -6.21
C GLY A 116 13.89 -10.16 -7.66
N SER A 117 13.90 -9.25 -8.62
CA SER A 117 13.76 -9.56 -10.05
C SER A 117 14.49 -8.54 -10.92
N PRO A 118 15.81 -8.35 -10.76
CA PRO A 118 16.54 -7.21 -11.33
C PRO A 118 16.48 -7.15 -12.86
N ASN A 119 16.55 -8.30 -13.52
CA ASN A 119 16.53 -8.39 -14.99
C ASN A 119 15.12 -8.40 -15.62
N SER A 120 14.07 -8.20 -14.80
CA SER A 120 12.68 -8.24 -15.29
C SER A 120 12.35 -7.02 -16.15
N HIS A 121 11.74 -7.28 -17.29
CA HIS A 121 11.14 -6.26 -18.16
C HIS A 121 9.62 -6.10 -17.93
N VAL A 122 9.06 -6.83 -16.98
CA VAL A 122 7.64 -6.71 -16.60
C VAL A 122 7.44 -5.44 -15.80
N PRO A 123 6.52 -4.53 -16.20
CA PRO A 123 6.23 -3.32 -15.45
C PRO A 123 5.71 -3.64 -14.05
N CYS A 124 6.31 -3.02 -13.04
CA CYS A 124 5.84 -3.04 -11.66
C CYS A 124 5.17 -1.69 -11.35
N LEU A 125 3.96 -1.75 -10.79
CA LEU A 125 3.12 -0.57 -10.55
C LEU A 125 2.10 -0.83 -9.44
N GLY A 126 1.65 0.24 -8.80
CA GLY A 126 0.60 0.18 -7.78
C GLY A 126 0.96 0.89 -6.49
N ALA A 127 -0.05 1.48 -5.85
CA ALA A 127 0.07 2.13 -4.54
C ALA A 127 0.32 1.13 -3.39
N SER A 128 0.13 -0.17 -3.64
CA SER A 128 0.03 -1.20 -2.61
C SER A 128 1.30 -1.36 -1.75
N GLY A 129 2.49 -1.10 -2.30
CA GLY A 129 3.74 -1.10 -1.54
C GLY A 129 3.82 0.04 -0.52
N ALA A 130 3.40 1.26 -0.91
CA ALA A 130 3.29 2.40 -0.01
C ALA A 130 2.16 2.19 1.03
N ILE A 131 1.05 1.58 0.62
CA ILE A 131 -0.05 1.21 1.53
C ILE A 131 0.41 0.13 2.53
N ALA A 132 1.20 -0.84 2.08
CA ALA A 132 1.82 -1.82 2.97
C ALA A 132 2.71 -1.15 4.04
N THR A 133 3.44 -0.08 3.68
CA THR A 133 4.19 0.74 4.63
C THR A 133 3.29 1.38 5.67
N VAL A 134 2.15 1.94 5.26
CA VAL A 134 1.14 2.51 6.17
C VAL A 134 0.58 1.43 7.10
N MET A 135 0.28 0.24 6.59
CA MET A 135 -0.21 -0.90 7.39
C MET A 135 0.86 -1.41 8.36
N GLY A 136 2.14 -1.43 7.96
CA GLY A 136 3.26 -1.76 8.83
C GLY A 136 3.41 -0.76 9.99
N ALA A 137 3.25 0.53 9.72
CA ALA A 137 3.21 1.55 10.77
C ALA A 137 1.98 1.38 11.67
N PHE A 138 0.81 1.08 11.09
CA PHE A 138 -0.43 0.91 11.83
C PHE A 138 -0.33 -0.21 12.87
N ILE A 139 0.21 -1.37 12.51
CA ILE A 139 0.33 -2.51 13.43
C ILE A 139 1.28 -2.22 14.60
N VAL A 140 2.31 -1.38 14.38
CA VAL A 140 3.24 -0.95 15.44
C VAL A 140 2.62 0.07 16.38
N MET A 141 1.85 1.00 15.82
CA MET A 141 1.29 2.11 16.58
C MET A 141 -0.04 1.76 17.25
N PHE A 142 -0.87 0.96 16.58
CA PHE A 142 -2.27 0.70 16.94
C PHE A 142 -2.64 -0.78 16.89
N PRO A 143 -1.86 -1.70 17.48
CA PRO A 143 -2.05 -3.15 17.33
C PRO A 143 -3.38 -3.66 17.92
N ARG A 144 -3.96 -2.93 18.89
CA ARG A 144 -5.20 -3.30 19.59
C ARG A 144 -6.45 -2.68 18.99
N ASP A 145 -6.28 -1.76 18.05
CA ASP A 145 -7.41 -1.08 17.41
C ASP A 145 -8.21 -2.06 16.55
N ARG A 146 -9.49 -1.75 16.34
CA ARG A 146 -10.40 -2.60 15.59
C ARG A 146 -10.80 -1.92 14.29
N ILE A 147 -10.70 -2.68 13.23
CA ILE A 147 -11.08 -2.25 11.89
C ILE A 147 -12.50 -2.72 11.62
N ARG A 148 -13.40 -1.78 11.37
CA ARG A 148 -14.73 -2.09 10.86
C ARG A 148 -14.56 -2.67 9.46
N SER A 149 -15.04 -3.88 9.27
CA SER A 149 -14.84 -4.65 8.04
C SER A 149 -16.17 -5.22 7.57
N LEU A 150 -16.40 -5.14 6.25
CA LEU A 150 -17.50 -5.84 5.61
C LEU A 150 -17.02 -7.24 5.25
N VAL A 151 -17.68 -8.24 5.78
CA VAL A 151 -17.46 -9.64 5.43
C VAL A 151 -18.62 -10.09 4.55
N TRP A 152 -18.27 -10.55 3.35
CA TRP A 152 -19.23 -11.09 2.40
C TRP A 152 -18.89 -12.56 2.10
N ILE A 153 -19.78 -13.45 2.51
CA ILE A 153 -19.66 -14.90 2.30
C ILE A 153 -20.93 -15.38 1.60
N LEU A 154 -20.81 -15.77 0.36
CA LEU A 154 -21.93 -16.18 -0.51
C LEU A 154 -23.02 -15.09 -0.56
N ILE A 155 -24.17 -15.35 0.10
CA ILE A 155 -25.32 -14.42 0.19
C ILE A 155 -25.31 -13.60 1.49
N PHE A 156 -24.42 -13.93 2.45
CA PHE A 156 -24.39 -13.27 3.74
C PHE A 156 -23.42 -12.09 3.71
N ILE A 157 -23.94 -10.91 4.03
CA ILE A 157 -23.16 -9.68 4.17
C ILE A 157 -23.29 -9.21 5.61
N ARG A 158 -22.15 -9.08 6.31
CA ARG A 158 -22.10 -8.64 7.69
C ARG A 158 -20.99 -7.64 7.93
N VAL A 159 -21.29 -6.57 8.66
CA VAL A 159 -20.27 -5.67 9.20
C VAL A 159 -19.77 -6.26 10.54
N THR A 160 -18.47 -6.39 10.68
CA THR A 160 -17.81 -6.90 11.88
C THR A 160 -16.60 -6.05 12.25
N TYR A 161 -16.08 -6.24 13.46
CA TYR A 161 -14.94 -5.48 13.99
C TYR A 161 -13.79 -6.45 14.24
N ILE A 162 -12.78 -6.37 13.37
CA ILE A 162 -11.64 -7.29 13.40
C ILE A 162 -10.45 -6.56 14.04
N PRO A 163 -9.73 -7.18 15.00
CA PRO A 163 -8.48 -6.61 15.51
C PRO A 163 -7.51 -6.32 14.36
N ALA A 164 -6.93 -5.11 14.35
CA ALA A 164 -6.03 -4.69 13.27
C ALA A 164 -4.83 -5.63 13.14
N ALA A 165 -4.26 -6.09 14.26
CA ALA A 165 -3.16 -7.04 14.25
C ALA A 165 -3.51 -8.36 13.54
N LEU A 166 -4.73 -8.88 13.71
CA LEU A 166 -5.18 -10.08 13.03
C LEU A 166 -5.38 -9.83 11.54
N LEU A 167 -6.08 -8.76 11.17
CA LEU A 167 -6.38 -8.44 9.77
C LEU A 167 -5.08 -8.21 8.97
N ILE A 168 -4.20 -7.36 9.50
CA ILE A 168 -2.93 -7.01 8.86
C ILE A 168 -1.98 -8.20 8.88
N GLY A 169 -1.91 -8.96 10.00
CA GLY A 169 -1.05 -10.13 10.13
C GLY A 169 -1.41 -11.23 9.14
N VAL A 170 -2.69 -11.55 8.97
CA VAL A 170 -3.16 -12.51 7.97
C VAL A 170 -2.87 -12.02 6.56
N TRP A 171 -3.14 -10.74 6.27
CA TRP A 171 -2.82 -10.15 4.98
C TRP A 171 -1.30 -10.27 4.68
N PHE A 172 -0.44 -9.94 5.63
CA PHE A 172 1.01 -10.02 5.48
C PHE A 172 1.50 -11.45 5.30
N LEU A 173 0.96 -12.40 6.06
CA LEU A 173 1.28 -13.82 5.90
C LEU A 173 0.96 -14.32 4.50
N ILE A 174 -0.18 -13.91 3.94
CA ILE A 174 -0.55 -14.24 2.55
C ILE A 174 0.49 -13.67 1.56
N GLN A 175 1.01 -12.44 1.79
CA GLN A 175 2.06 -11.90 0.93
C GLN A 175 3.34 -12.75 0.98
N LEU A 176 3.77 -13.17 2.18
CA LEU A 176 4.97 -14.01 2.36
C LEU A 176 4.83 -15.38 1.68
N LEU A 177 3.67 -16.04 1.84
CA LEU A 177 3.41 -17.32 1.19
C LEU A 177 3.44 -17.19 -0.34
N ASN A 178 2.88 -16.10 -0.87
CA ASN A 178 2.86 -15.86 -2.32
C ASN A 178 4.25 -15.52 -2.89
N VAL A 179 5.13 -14.85 -2.14
CA VAL A 179 6.54 -14.66 -2.55
C VAL A 179 7.19 -16.01 -2.84
N GLY A 180 7.00 -16.99 -1.95
CA GLY A 180 7.57 -18.34 -2.14
C GLY A 180 7.00 -19.06 -3.35
N MET A 181 5.71 -18.89 -3.65
CA MET A 181 5.06 -19.56 -4.79
C MET A 181 5.43 -18.92 -6.14
N VAL A 182 5.54 -17.58 -6.22
CA VAL A 182 5.83 -16.86 -7.47
C VAL A 182 7.32 -17.00 -7.87
N ALA A 183 8.22 -17.27 -6.94
CA ALA A 183 9.61 -17.57 -7.27
C ALA A 183 9.75 -18.75 -8.26
N THR A 184 8.72 -19.57 -8.41
CA THR A 184 8.69 -20.72 -9.33
C THR A 184 7.99 -20.44 -10.67
N VAL A 185 7.31 -19.29 -10.84
CA VAL A 185 6.52 -18.98 -12.03
C VAL A 185 6.81 -17.55 -12.52
N GLN A 186 7.44 -17.42 -13.66
CA GLN A 186 7.68 -16.14 -14.36
C GLN A 186 6.37 -15.61 -15.00
N SER A 187 5.35 -15.31 -14.21
CA SER A 187 4.14 -14.69 -14.73
C SER A 187 3.97 -13.29 -14.15
N GLY A 188 3.59 -12.35 -15.00
CA GLY A 188 3.26 -10.98 -14.62
C GLY A 188 2.12 -10.94 -13.60
N GLY A 189 2.47 -11.04 -12.32
CA GLY A 189 1.59 -11.13 -11.17
C GLY A 189 1.75 -9.96 -10.22
N VAL A 190 1.16 -10.11 -9.05
CA VAL A 190 1.26 -9.14 -7.95
C VAL A 190 2.72 -9.03 -7.50
N ALA A 191 3.19 -7.81 -7.25
CA ALA A 191 4.53 -7.50 -6.76
C ALA A 191 4.65 -7.78 -5.24
N TYR A 192 4.66 -9.06 -4.87
CA TYR A 192 4.63 -9.47 -3.46
C TYR A 192 5.85 -8.99 -2.67
N LEU A 193 7.05 -8.94 -3.28
CA LEU A 193 8.24 -8.40 -2.62
C LEU A 193 8.12 -6.90 -2.33
N ALA A 194 7.43 -6.14 -3.19
CA ALA A 194 7.12 -4.75 -2.88
C ALA A 194 6.23 -4.63 -1.64
N HIS A 195 5.24 -5.51 -1.49
CA HIS A 195 4.38 -5.51 -0.30
C HIS A 195 5.18 -5.84 0.97
N VAL A 196 6.03 -6.88 0.91
CA VAL A 196 6.88 -7.28 2.05
C VAL A 196 7.87 -6.19 2.40
N GLY A 197 8.58 -5.63 1.41
CA GLY A 197 9.56 -4.57 1.63
C GLY A 197 8.93 -3.30 2.20
N GLY A 198 7.80 -2.86 1.63
CA GLY A 198 7.05 -1.71 2.14
C GLY A 198 6.56 -1.93 3.57
N PHE A 199 5.96 -3.09 3.85
CA PHE A 199 5.47 -3.42 5.18
C PHE A 199 6.58 -3.41 6.22
N LEU A 200 7.71 -4.08 5.95
CA LEU A 200 8.86 -4.11 6.86
C LEU A 200 9.45 -2.72 7.08
N PHE A 201 9.56 -1.90 6.04
CA PHE A 201 9.95 -0.50 6.19
C PHE A 201 9.03 0.24 7.15
N GLY A 202 7.71 0.07 6.99
CA GLY A 202 6.71 0.64 7.88
C GLY A 202 6.87 0.21 9.34
N VAL A 203 7.03 -1.10 9.57
CA VAL A 203 7.22 -1.66 10.92
C VAL A 203 8.47 -1.10 11.60
N VAL A 204 9.60 -1.10 10.89
CA VAL A 204 10.90 -0.72 11.46
C VAL A 204 10.99 0.78 11.72
N THR A 205 10.40 1.60 10.84
CA THR A 205 10.63 3.05 10.88
C THR A 205 9.49 3.87 11.49
N ALA A 206 8.30 3.28 11.73
CA ALA A 206 7.12 3.99 12.22
C ALA A 206 7.39 4.93 13.39
N ARG A 207 8.15 4.47 14.39
CA ARG A 207 8.47 5.25 15.60
C ARG A 207 9.35 6.46 15.32
N LEU A 208 10.17 6.45 14.28
CA LEU A 208 11.04 7.57 13.89
C LEU A 208 10.23 8.74 13.32
N TRP A 209 9.11 8.44 12.70
CA TRP A 209 8.24 9.41 12.05
C TRP A 209 7.17 10.00 12.97
N THR A 210 6.97 9.37 14.13
CA THR A 210 5.88 9.72 15.03
C THR A 210 6.39 10.54 16.20
N PRO A 211 5.79 11.70 16.52
CA PRO A 211 6.14 12.46 17.72
C PRO A 211 5.94 11.62 18.99
N LYS A 212 6.86 11.74 19.97
CA LYS A 212 6.78 10.99 21.23
C LYS A 212 5.41 11.12 21.94
N ALA A 213 4.79 12.28 21.85
CA ALA A 213 3.46 12.54 22.43
C ALA A 213 2.32 11.70 21.84
N ALA A 214 2.50 11.07 20.67
CA ALA A 214 1.46 10.22 20.06
C ALA A 214 1.42 8.80 20.65
N PHE A 215 2.41 8.40 21.44
CA PHE A 215 2.48 7.08 22.11
C PHE A 215 2.03 7.11 23.58
N SER A 216 1.64 8.26 24.12
CA SER A 216 1.19 8.44 25.51
C SER A 216 -0.33 8.21 25.62
N TYR A 217 -0.77 6.95 25.43
CA TYR A 217 -2.15 6.52 25.74
C TYR A 217 -2.13 5.16 26.46
#